data_32a37695c308302cca8ce7f6be6e7b45
#
_entry.id   32a37695c308302cca8ce7f6be6e7b45
#
_cell.length_a   1.000
_cell.length_b   1.000
_cell.length_c   1.000
_cell.angle_alpha   90.00
_cell.angle_beta   90.00
_cell.angle_gamma   90.00
#
_symmetry.space_group_name_H-M   'P 1'
#
loop_
_entity.id
_entity.type
_entity.pdbx_description
1 polymer ?
#
loop_
_entity_poly.entity_id
_entity_poly.type
_entity_poly.pdbx_seq_one_letter_code
_entity_poly.pdbx_strand_id
1 'polypeptide(L)'
;MYWERRNYTIGVVTGRVLAVDVGARRVGLAISDASRTLARPLETIAVAGEADAVNRVARRIEELQSQDEGIATIVVGMPSSLDGAPTPQTASVLAFIARLRTRTDVPIATEDERLTSHEAERRLAVGEKDWRKRKAQIDAVAASIFLQDYLDRR
;
A
#
# COMPACT_ATOMS: atom_id res chain seq x y z
N MET A 1 -2.63 -35.43 -1.90
CA MET A 1 -1.46 -35.14 -1.04
C MET A 1 -1.47 -33.71 -0.57
N TYR A 2 -0.95 -33.47 0.59
CA TYR A 2 -0.90 -32.14 1.18
C TYR A 2 -0.16 -31.14 0.31
N TRP A 3 0.98 -31.52 -0.23
CA TRP A 3 1.78 -30.67 -1.08
C TRP A 3 1.04 -30.32 -2.39
N GLU A 4 0.23 -31.23 -2.88
CA GLU A 4 -0.56 -30.96 -4.09
C GLU A 4 -1.55 -29.85 -3.85
N ARG A 5 -2.20 -29.88 -2.70
CA ARG A 5 -3.14 -28.82 -2.35
C ARG A 5 -2.46 -27.45 -2.30
N ARG A 6 -1.22 -27.43 -1.80
CA ARG A 6 -0.48 -26.19 -1.79
C ARG A 6 -0.19 -25.70 -3.21
N ASN A 7 0.10 -26.61 -4.09
CA ASN A 7 0.35 -26.24 -5.49
C ASN A 7 -0.89 -25.68 -6.16
N TYR A 8 -2.04 -26.25 -5.87
CA TYR A 8 -3.29 -25.67 -6.36
C TYR A 8 -3.47 -24.27 -5.82
N THR A 9 -3.23 -24.09 -4.55
CA THR A 9 -3.37 -22.78 -3.92
C THR A 9 -2.48 -21.76 -4.60
N ILE A 10 -1.26 -22.13 -4.92
CA ILE A 10 -0.32 -21.26 -5.62
C ILE A 10 -0.88 -20.90 -7.00
N GLY A 11 -1.47 -21.86 -7.70
CA GLY A 11 -2.01 -21.63 -9.03
C GLY A 11 -3.30 -20.83 -9.03
N VAL A 12 -3.97 -20.72 -7.88
CA VAL A 12 -5.28 -20.07 -7.77
C VAL A 12 -5.24 -18.98 -6.70
N VAL A 13 -4.19 -18.18 -6.71
CA VAL A 13 -4.13 -17.03 -5.79
C VAL A 13 -5.15 -16.01 -6.26
N THR A 14 -6.14 -15.75 -5.41
CA THR A 14 -7.20 -14.79 -5.69
C THR A 14 -7.13 -13.66 -4.67
N GLY A 15 -7.72 -12.54 -5.03
CA GLY A 15 -7.78 -11.40 -4.15
C GLY A 15 -7.04 -10.20 -4.73
N ARG A 16 -7.32 -9.08 -4.12
CA ARG A 16 -6.75 -7.80 -4.54
C ARG A 16 -5.39 -7.58 -3.89
N VAL A 17 -4.66 -6.59 -4.38
CA VAL A 17 -3.43 -6.13 -3.75
C VAL A 17 -3.72 -4.80 -3.06
N LEU A 18 -3.33 -4.69 -1.80
CA LEU A 18 -3.45 -3.45 -1.04
C LEU A 18 -2.09 -2.79 -0.95
N ALA A 19 -2.00 -1.52 -1.32
CA ALA A 19 -0.78 -0.74 -1.18
C ALA A 19 -0.89 0.19 0.01
N VAL A 20 0.21 0.36 0.73
CA VAL A 20 0.29 1.19 1.94
C VAL A 20 1.46 2.14 1.82
N ASP A 21 1.17 3.43 1.84
CA ASP A 21 2.18 4.49 1.86
C ASP A 21 2.24 5.06 3.28
N VAL A 22 3.30 4.73 4.02
CA VAL A 22 3.42 5.06 5.44
C VAL A 22 4.05 6.43 5.61
N GLY A 23 3.29 7.38 6.14
CA GLY A 23 3.80 8.69 6.52
C GLY A 23 3.76 8.88 8.03
N ALA A 24 4.39 9.96 8.51
CA ALA A 24 4.46 10.23 9.95
C ALA A 24 3.08 10.56 10.54
N ARG A 25 2.23 11.22 9.77
CA ARG A 25 0.92 11.69 10.23
C ARG A 25 -0.25 11.11 9.45
N ARG A 26 0.01 10.51 8.32
CA ARG A 26 -1.01 9.95 7.44
C ARG A 26 -0.50 8.69 6.79
N VAL A 27 -1.43 7.78 6.54
CA VAL A 27 -1.15 6.57 5.77
C VAL A 27 -2.07 6.59 4.56
N GLY A 28 -1.49 6.50 3.38
CA GLY A 28 -2.25 6.39 2.14
C GLY A 28 -2.48 4.94 1.78
N LEU A 29 -3.70 4.62 1.36
CA LEU A 29 -4.05 3.27 0.92
C LEU A 29 -4.54 3.31 -0.52
N ALA A 30 -4.11 2.32 -1.29
CA ALA A 30 -4.62 2.08 -2.64
C ALA A 30 -4.93 0.61 -2.78
N ILE A 31 -5.79 0.27 -3.72
CA ILE A 31 -6.23 -1.11 -3.88
C ILE A 31 -6.34 -1.45 -5.37
N SER A 32 -6.05 -2.69 -5.70
CA SER A 32 -6.23 -3.18 -7.06
C SER A 32 -7.61 -3.79 -7.24
N ASP A 33 -7.99 -4.01 -8.50
CA ASP A 33 -9.13 -4.85 -8.82
C ASP A 33 -8.79 -6.33 -8.56
N ALA A 34 -9.79 -7.19 -8.66
CA ALA A 34 -9.63 -8.62 -8.41
C ALA A 34 -8.66 -9.26 -9.41
N SER A 35 -8.60 -8.75 -10.64
CA SER A 35 -7.68 -9.26 -11.66
C SER A 35 -6.25 -8.78 -11.46
N ARG A 36 -6.03 -7.87 -10.51
CA ARG A 36 -4.72 -7.29 -10.19
C ARG A 36 -4.09 -6.61 -11.40
N THR A 37 -4.89 -5.86 -12.13
CA THR A 37 -4.48 -5.15 -13.33
C THR A 37 -4.42 -3.64 -13.12
N LEU A 38 -5.42 -3.09 -12.42
CA LEU A 38 -5.55 -1.65 -12.23
C LEU A 38 -5.53 -1.28 -10.76
N ALA A 39 -4.78 -0.24 -10.42
CA ALA A 39 -4.71 0.33 -9.09
C ALA A 39 -5.55 1.60 -9.00
N ARG A 40 -6.19 1.82 -7.86
CA ARG A 40 -6.90 3.06 -7.58
C ARG A 40 -6.64 3.52 -6.15
N PRO A 41 -6.67 4.83 -5.89
CA PRO A 41 -6.61 5.31 -4.50
C PRO A 41 -7.81 4.79 -3.72
N LEU A 42 -7.59 4.41 -2.47
CA LEU A 42 -8.66 3.95 -1.60
C LEU A 42 -9.02 5.00 -0.55
N GLU A 43 -8.07 5.39 0.28
CA GLU A 43 -8.28 6.41 1.30
C GLU A 43 -6.96 6.86 1.90
N THR A 44 -7.01 7.99 2.60
CA THR A 44 -5.89 8.47 3.41
C THR A 44 -6.37 8.49 4.86
N ILE A 45 -5.60 7.88 5.75
CA ILE A 45 -5.95 7.73 7.16
C ILE A 45 -5.02 8.62 8.00
N ALA A 46 -5.61 9.50 8.81
CA ALA A 46 -4.83 10.27 9.78
C ALA A 46 -4.43 9.37 10.95
N VAL A 47 -3.16 9.44 11.36
CA VAL A 47 -2.63 8.58 12.41
C VAL A 47 -1.85 9.40 13.44
N ALA A 48 -1.81 8.89 14.66
CA ALA A 48 -1.12 9.52 15.79
C ALA A 48 0.11 8.69 16.18
N GLY A 49 0.97 8.42 15.21
CA GLY A 49 2.21 7.67 15.45
C GLY A 49 2.14 6.24 14.91
N GLU A 50 3.25 5.51 15.08
CA GLU A 50 3.41 4.19 14.48
C GLU A 50 2.41 3.16 15.01
N ALA A 51 2.22 3.11 16.33
CA ALA A 51 1.31 2.13 16.91
C ALA A 51 -0.12 2.33 16.41
N ASP A 52 -0.56 3.59 16.33
CA ASP A 52 -1.88 3.92 15.80
C ASP A 52 -1.98 3.58 14.33
N ALA A 53 -0.92 3.84 13.57
CA ALA A 53 -0.87 3.49 12.14
C ALA A 53 -1.04 1.98 11.94
N VAL A 54 -0.30 1.17 12.70
CA VAL A 54 -0.39 -0.29 12.63
C VAL A 54 -1.81 -0.75 12.95
N ASN A 55 -2.40 -0.20 14.03
CA ASN A 55 -3.74 -0.60 14.45
C ASN A 55 -4.80 -0.26 13.40
N ARG A 56 -4.74 0.94 12.84
CA ARG A 56 -5.72 1.37 11.84
C ARG A 56 -5.60 0.61 10.53
N VAL A 57 -4.37 0.39 10.07
CA VAL A 57 -4.14 -0.37 8.86
C VAL A 57 -4.54 -1.84 9.05
N ALA A 58 -4.19 -2.45 10.19
CA ALA A 58 -4.58 -3.82 10.47
C ALA A 58 -6.11 -3.98 10.49
N ARG A 59 -6.81 -3.03 11.09
CA ARG A 59 -8.27 -3.05 11.12
C ARG A 59 -8.85 -2.95 9.71
N ARG A 60 -8.27 -2.07 8.89
CA ARG A 60 -8.73 -1.91 7.52
C ARG A 60 -8.49 -3.17 6.70
N ILE A 61 -7.36 -3.85 6.92
CA ILE A 61 -7.07 -5.13 6.29
C ILE A 61 -8.14 -6.16 6.65
N GLU A 62 -8.52 -6.24 7.92
CA GLU A 62 -9.57 -7.16 8.36
C GLU A 62 -10.90 -6.88 7.66
N GLU A 63 -11.27 -5.59 7.55
CA GLU A 63 -12.49 -5.19 6.86
C GLU A 63 -12.46 -5.61 5.38
N LEU A 64 -11.32 -5.39 4.71
CA LEU A 64 -11.18 -5.73 3.31
C LEU A 64 -11.17 -7.25 3.11
N GLN A 65 -10.59 -7.99 4.06
CA GLN A 65 -10.60 -9.45 4.00
C GLN A 65 -12.00 -10.04 4.16
N SER A 66 -12.91 -9.33 4.82
CA SER A 66 -14.28 -9.78 4.98
C SER A 66 -15.11 -9.59 3.70
N GLN A 67 -14.60 -8.87 2.72
CA GLN A 67 -15.25 -8.69 1.43
C GLN A 67 -14.95 -9.89 0.53
N ASP A 68 -15.82 -10.13 -0.45
CA ASP A 68 -15.75 -11.32 -1.31
C ASP A 68 -14.39 -11.47 -1.99
N GLU A 69 -13.79 -10.36 -2.45
CA GLU A 69 -12.53 -10.41 -3.19
C GLU A 69 -11.31 -10.53 -2.28
N GLY A 70 -11.43 -10.12 -1.01
CA GLY A 70 -10.34 -10.21 -0.06
C GLY A 70 -9.07 -9.48 -0.49
N ILE A 71 -7.99 -9.76 0.22
CA ILE A 71 -6.66 -9.21 -0.04
C ILE A 71 -5.69 -10.39 -0.14
N ALA A 72 -4.97 -10.49 -1.24
CA ALA A 72 -3.99 -11.56 -1.47
C ALA A 72 -2.56 -11.13 -1.08
N THR A 73 -2.24 -9.86 -1.21
CA THR A 73 -0.91 -9.33 -0.95
C THR A 73 -1.01 -7.88 -0.48
N ILE A 74 -0.10 -7.49 0.40
CA ILE A 74 0.07 -6.10 0.82
C ILE A 74 1.40 -5.63 0.27
N VAL A 75 1.43 -4.44 -0.33
CA VAL A 75 2.65 -3.82 -0.86
C VAL A 75 2.88 -2.53 -0.08
N VAL A 76 4.02 -2.41 0.58
CA VAL A 76 4.37 -1.21 1.34
C VAL A 76 5.43 -0.43 0.56
N GLY A 77 5.19 0.85 0.37
CA GLY A 77 6.13 1.73 -0.30
C GLY A 77 7.38 1.93 0.56
N MET A 78 8.56 1.73 -0.04
CA MET A 78 9.82 1.90 0.66
C MET A 78 10.44 3.24 0.26
N PRO A 79 10.56 4.18 1.20
CA PRO A 79 11.15 5.48 0.87
C PRO A 79 12.66 5.35 0.65
N SER A 80 13.15 6.03 -0.38
CA SER A 80 14.57 6.12 -0.66
C SER A 80 14.86 7.45 -1.34
N SER A 81 16.13 7.87 -1.33
CA SER A 81 16.53 9.07 -2.05
C SER A 81 16.55 8.79 -3.56
N LEU A 82 16.71 9.85 -4.37
CA LEU A 82 16.68 9.70 -5.83
C LEU A 82 17.78 8.79 -6.36
N ASP A 83 18.87 8.63 -5.64
CA ASP A 83 19.95 7.70 -6.03
C ASP A 83 19.71 6.27 -5.50
N GLY A 84 18.57 6.03 -4.85
CA GLY A 84 18.22 4.73 -4.33
C GLY A 84 18.73 4.45 -2.92
N ALA A 85 19.43 5.39 -2.30
CA ALA A 85 19.97 5.19 -0.95
C ALA A 85 18.87 5.23 0.11
N PRO A 86 19.03 4.51 1.25
CA PRO A 86 18.08 4.61 2.34
C PRO A 86 17.96 6.02 2.88
N THR A 87 16.77 6.38 3.36
CA THR A 87 16.50 7.65 4.01
C THR A 87 16.23 7.42 5.49
N PRO A 88 16.19 8.49 6.32
CA PRO A 88 15.81 8.32 7.73
C PRO A 88 14.45 7.65 7.92
N GLN A 89 13.56 7.78 6.95
CA GLN A 89 12.23 7.18 7.01
C GLN A 89 12.26 5.68 6.75
N THR A 90 13.31 5.15 6.15
CA THR A 90 13.43 3.72 5.84
C THR A 90 13.28 2.86 7.08
N ALA A 91 13.96 3.24 8.17
CA ALA A 91 13.88 2.49 9.42
C ALA A 91 12.45 2.48 10.00
N SER A 92 11.76 3.61 9.90
CA SER A 92 10.38 3.72 10.38
C SER A 92 9.44 2.81 9.61
N VAL A 93 9.60 2.75 8.30
CA VAL A 93 8.76 1.87 7.46
C VAL A 93 9.05 0.41 7.74
N LEU A 94 10.32 0.05 7.91
CA LEU A 94 10.70 -1.33 8.26
C LEU A 94 10.11 -1.74 9.62
N ALA A 95 10.10 -0.84 10.59
CA ALA A 95 9.49 -1.08 11.89
C ALA A 95 7.97 -1.27 11.76
N PHE A 96 7.33 -0.45 10.95
CA PHE A 96 5.90 -0.58 10.66
C PHE A 96 5.60 -1.95 10.06
N ILE A 97 6.37 -2.38 9.07
CA ILE A 97 6.19 -3.68 8.42
C ILE A 97 6.34 -4.81 9.43
N ALA A 98 7.38 -4.75 10.28
CA ALA A 98 7.62 -5.78 11.28
C ALA A 98 6.43 -5.92 12.23
N ARG A 99 5.86 -4.80 12.66
CA ARG A 99 4.71 -4.81 13.56
C ARG A 99 3.44 -5.26 12.86
N LEU A 100 3.25 -4.84 11.60
CA LEU A 100 2.08 -5.24 10.85
C LEU A 100 2.06 -6.75 10.61
N ARG A 101 3.22 -7.36 10.42
CA ARG A 101 3.33 -8.80 10.24
C ARG A 101 2.81 -9.60 11.43
N THR A 102 2.79 -9.02 12.61
CA THR A 102 2.21 -9.69 13.78
C THR A 102 0.69 -9.60 13.83
N ARG A 103 0.11 -8.79 12.95
CA ARG A 103 -1.32 -8.51 12.96
C ARG A 103 -2.06 -9.10 11.76
N THR A 104 -1.37 -9.61 10.78
CA THR A 104 -1.98 -10.18 9.58
C THR A 104 -1.13 -11.32 9.03
N ASP A 105 -1.79 -12.31 8.45
CA ASP A 105 -1.11 -13.41 7.75
C ASP A 105 -0.93 -13.12 6.27
N VAL A 106 -1.46 -12.02 5.77
CA VAL A 106 -1.32 -11.64 4.36
C VAL A 106 0.14 -11.32 4.07
N PRO A 107 0.72 -11.88 3.00
CA PRO A 107 2.12 -11.60 2.66
C PRO A 107 2.34 -10.11 2.38
N ILE A 108 3.47 -9.60 2.84
CA ILE A 108 3.85 -8.19 2.67
C ILE A 108 5.09 -8.11 1.79
N ALA A 109 4.98 -7.39 0.69
CA ALA A 109 6.09 -7.06 -0.21
C ALA A 109 6.39 -5.58 -0.11
N THR A 110 7.52 -5.15 -0.65
CA THR A 110 7.89 -3.74 -0.68
C THR A 110 8.06 -3.27 -2.12
N GLU A 111 7.88 -1.98 -2.33
CA GLU A 111 8.05 -1.35 -3.64
C GLU A 111 8.71 0.01 -3.44
N ASP A 112 9.65 0.35 -4.32
CA ASP A 112 10.33 1.65 -4.28
C ASP A 112 9.35 2.75 -4.67
N GLU A 113 9.24 3.79 -3.83
CA GLU A 113 8.31 4.90 -4.06
C GLU A 113 8.99 6.19 -4.48
N ARG A 114 10.24 6.13 -4.97
CA ARG A 114 10.94 7.34 -5.43
C ARG A 114 10.13 8.09 -6.46
N LEU A 115 10.05 9.42 -6.31
CA LEU A 115 9.32 10.33 -7.20
C LEU A 115 7.82 10.14 -7.24
N THR A 116 7.27 9.14 -6.51
CA THR A 116 5.83 8.87 -6.54
C THR A 116 5.00 10.05 -6.04
N SER A 117 5.43 10.68 -4.95
CA SER A 117 4.69 11.83 -4.40
C SER A 117 4.67 13.00 -5.37
N HIS A 118 5.79 13.23 -6.06
CA HIS A 118 5.87 14.30 -7.05
C HIS A 118 4.90 14.06 -8.22
N GLU A 119 4.84 12.84 -8.71
CA GLU A 119 3.90 12.49 -9.75
C GLU A 119 2.46 12.57 -9.25
N ALA A 120 2.20 12.19 -8.00
CA ALA A 120 0.89 12.30 -7.38
C ALA A 120 0.43 13.75 -7.33
N GLU A 121 1.31 14.67 -6.97
CA GLU A 121 1.00 16.10 -6.98
C GLU A 121 0.59 16.58 -8.36
N ARG A 122 1.33 16.17 -9.38
CA ARG A 122 1.01 16.57 -10.76
C ARG A 122 -0.34 16.04 -11.21
N ARG A 123 -0.65 14.78 -10.88
CA ARG A 123 -1.93 14.18 -11.25
C ARG A 123 -3.09 14.88 -10.56
N LEU A 124 -2.96 15.18 -9.28
CA LEU A 124 -3.99 15.86 -8.51
C LEU A 124 -4.16 17.31 -8.97
N ALA A 125 -3.07 17.97 -9.35
CA ALA A 125 -3.12 19.35 -9.81
C ALA A 125 -3.96 19.51 -11.07
N VAL A 126 -4.05 18.48 -11.90
CA VAL A 126 -4.89 18.48 -13.10
C VAL A 126 -6.35 18.29 -12.75
N GLY A 127 -6.67 17.38 -11.82
CA GLY A 127 -8.03 17.01 -11.49
C GLY A 127 -8.63 17.74 -10.29
N GLU A 128 -7.81 18.19 -9.34
CA GLU A 128 -8.27 18.84 -8.12
C GLU A 128 -7.52 20.14 -7.91
N LYS A 129 -8.24 21.25 -7.98
CA LYS A 129 -7.64 22.59 -7.86
C LYS A 129 -7.53 23.08 -6.43
N ASP A 130 -8.30 22.53 -5.49
CA ASP A 130 -8.20 22.88 -4.08
C ASP A 130 -6.96 22.21 -3.48
N TRP A 131 -5.98 23.05 -3.08
CA TRP A 131 -4.71 22.53 -2.56
C TRP A 131 -4.88 21.72 -1.27
N ARG A 132 -5.90 22.01 -0.46
CA ARG A 132 -6.14 21.26 0.77
C ARG A 132 -6.64 19.86 0.47
N LYS A 133 -7.52 19.73 -0.51
CA LYS A 133 -8.00 18.42 -0.96
C LYS A 133 -6.88 17.64 -1.62
N ARG A 134 -6.04 18.31 -2.42
CA ARG A 134 -4.88 17.65 -3.02
C ARG A 134 -3.97 17.09 -1.94
N LYS A 135 -3.67 17.89 -0.90
CA LYS A 135 -2.79 17.46 0.18
C LYS A 135 -3.37 16.28 0.95
N ALA A 136 -4.69 16.27 1.15
CA ALA A 136 -5.36 15.17 1.85
C ALA A 136 -5.39 13.89 1.03
N GLN A 137 -5.32 13.98 -0.31
CA GLN A 137 -5.40 12.83 -1.19
C GLN A 137 -4.05 12.31 -1.66
N ILE A 138 -2.99 13.12 -1.50
CA ILE A 138 -1.70 12.83 -2.13
C ILE A 138 -1.12 11.47 -1.72
N ASP A 139 -1.30 11.07 -0.46
CA ASP A 139 -0.75 9.81 0.01
C ASP A 139 -1.46 8.61 -0.61
N ALA A 140 -2.77 8.68 -0.76
CA ALA A 140 -3.53 7.61 -1.42
C ALA A 140 -3.21 7.54 -2.91
N VAL A 141 -3.04 8.70 -3.58
CA VAL A 141 -2.65 8.74 -4.99
C VAL A 141 -1.22 8.21 -5.14
N ALA A 142 -0.31 8.60 -4.25
CA ALA A 142 1.06 8.07 -4.26
C ALA A 142 1.06 6.55 -4.12
N ALA A 143 0.25 6.02 -3.20
CA ALA A 143 0.11 4.58 -3.04
C ALA A 143 -0.40 3.92 -4.33
N SER A 144 -1.35 4.54 -5.02
CA SER A 144 -1.87 3.97 -6.27
C SER A 144 -0.83 3.94 -7.38
N ILE A 145 0.08 4.91 -7.40
CA ILE A 145 1.13 4.99 -8.43
C ILE A 145 2.14 3.85 -8.25
N PHE A 146 2.69 3.68 -7.05
CA PHE A 146 3.64 2.58 -6.87
C PHE A 146 2.95 1.22 -6.89
N LEU A 147 1.66 1.15 -6.55
CA LEU A 147 0.91 -0.09 -6.72
C LEU A 147 0.80 -0.45 -8.20
N GLN A 148 0.48 0.52 -9.06
CA GLN A 148 0.39 0.27 -10.49
C GLN A 148 1.75 -0.23 -11.03
N ASP A 149 2.85 0.39 -10.58
CA ASP A 149 4.18 -0.07 -10.96
C ASP A 149 4.42 -1.52 -10.55
N TYR A 150 4.01 -1.87 -9.34
CA TYR A 150 4.12 -3.24 -8.85
C TYR A 150 3.30 -4.21 -9.70
N LEU A 151 2.07 -3.84 -10.03
CA LEU A 151 1.20 -4.70 -10.84
C LEU A 151 1.74 -4.87 -12.27
N ASP A 152 2.29 -3.81 -12.85
CA ASP A 152 2.79 -3.81 -14.23
C ASP A 152 4.02 -4.70 -14.41
N ARG A 153 4.75 -4.98 -13.34
CA ARG A 153 5.95 -5.83 -13.40
C ARG A 153 5.67 -7.32 -13.20
N ARG A 154 4.43 -7.69 -13.11
CA ARG A 154 4.07 -9.09 -12.79
C ARG A 154 3.62 -9.83 -14.03
#